data_5ea1bdf828c4f63ff189540b525f0657
#
_entry.id   5ea1bdf828c4f63ff189540b525f0657
#
_cell.length_a   1.000
_cell.length_b   1.000
_cell.length_c   1.000
_cell.angle_alpha   90.00
_cell.angle_beta   90.00
_cell.angle_gamma   90.00
#
_symmetry.space_group_name_H-M   'P 1'
#
loop_
_entity.id
_entity.type
_entity.pdbx_description
1 polymer ?
#
loop_
_entity_poly.entity_id
_entity_poly.type
_entity_poly.pdbx_seq_one_letter_code
_entity_poly.pdbx_strand_id
1 'polypeptide(L)'
;MYTDQTGRFPIISRRGHKYLMVAVELDGNYIDAECIKSGKTNDLIKAYQNIHQRWKDSQVINVNWHVLDNEAPRELKAAIRSNGCTVELTPPDIHQCNKAKRAIQTFKSHFIAILSGVDNSFPINEWDSLLPQVILTLNFLRNANVAPKISAYAYHHSPFDYDRMPLAPIGCAVQFHVKPGHRRTWGKHSTDGWYIGASPEHYRTHRIFVKALPQHIRHHLLQAQIHHTTHGHPCR
;
A
#
# COMPACT_ATOMS: atom_id res chain seq x y z
N MET A 1 3.59 3.51 18.07
CA MET A 1 4.00 3.53 16.66
C MET A 1 5.52 3.53 16.55
N TYR A 2 6.07 2.76 15.65
CA TYR A 2 7.51 2.79 15.29
C TYR A 2 7.60 3.09 13.81
N THR A 3 8.53 3.95 13.40
CA THR A 3 8.76 4.23 11.97
C THR A 3 10.24 4.21 11.65
N ASP A 4 10.53 3.80 10.42
CA ASP A 4 11.88 3.87 9.87
C ASP A 4 11.80 3.91 8.33
N GLN A 5 12.87 4.35 7.68
CA GLN A 5 12.97 4.46 6.24
C GLN A 5 13.66 3.22 5.65
N THR A 6 13.15 2.72 4.53
CA THR A 6 13.84 1.65 3.78
C THR A 6 15.09 2.19 3.08
N GLY A 7 16.00 1.31 2.69
CA GLY A 7 16.99 1.62 1.66
C GLY A 7 16.31 1.97 0.32
N ARG A 8 17.10 2.51 -0.61
CA ARG A 8 16.61 2.89 -1.94
C ARG A 8 16.04 1.67 -2.70
N PHE A 9 14.87 1.85 -3.29
CA PHE A 9 14.28 0.86 -4.18
C PHE A 9 15.08 0.81 -5.51
N PRO A 10 15.32 -0.37 -6.09
CA PRO A 10 16.15 -0.51 -7.29
C PRO A 10 15.67 0.30 -8.50
N ILE A 11 14.35 0.44 -8.64
CA ILE A 11 13.71 1.12 -9.77
C ILE A 11 12.96 2.34 -9.26
N ILE A 12 13.24 3.49 -9.87
CA ILE A 12 12.50 4.73 -9.55
C ILE A 12 11.09 4.60 -10.12
N SER A 13 10.08 4.89 -9.29
CA SER A 13 8.72 4.87 -9.79
C SER A 13 8.47 5.99 -10.79
N ARG A 14 7.43 5.83 -11.61
CA ARG A 14 7.01 6.88 -12.56
C ARG A 14 6.67 8.21 -11.86
N ARG A 15 6.24 8.16 -10.60
CA ARG A 15 5.97 9.35 -9.77
C ARG A 15 7.22 9.90 -9.08
N GLY A 16 8.37 9.27 -9.30
CA GLY A 16 9.66 9.69 -8.74
C GLY A 16 9.97 9.12 -7.35
N HIS A 17 9.19 8.15 -6.86
CA HIS A 17 9.43 7.53 -5.57
C HIS A 17 10.65 6.60 -5.63
N LYS A 18 11.47 6.64 -4.57
CA LYS A 18 12.74 5.89 -4.46
C LYS A 18 12.85 5.12 -3.16
N TYR A 19 12.10 5.49 -2.14
CA TYR A 19 12.16 4.94 -0.79
C TYR A 19 10.74 4.73 -0.27
N LEU A 20 10.64 4.00 0.85
CA LEU A 20 9.42 3.81 1.59
C LEU A 20 9.69 4.17 3.06
N MET A 21 8.75 4.88 3.68
CA MET A 21 8.65 4.94 5.13
C MET A 21 7.73 3.80 5.56
N VAL A 22 8.20 2.96 6.47
CA VAL A 22 7.42 1.86 7.03
C VAL A 22 7.09 2.21 8.47
N ALA A 23 5.84 2.04 8.83
CA ALA A 23 5.32 2.20 10.18
C ALA A 23 4.79 0.87 10.71
N VAL A 24 4.97 0.61 11.99
CA VAL A 24 4.39 -0.53 12.68
C VAL A 24 3.72 -0.12 13.98
N GLU A 25 2.53 -0.64 14.19
CA GLU A 25 1.82 -0.60 15.46
C GLU A 25 1.96 -1.97 16.12
N LEU A 26 2.22 -2.00 17.42
CA LEU A 26 2.64 -3.23 18.09
C LEU A 26 1.49 -4.11 18.55
N ASP A 27 0.41 -3.56 19.06
CA ASP A 27 -0.67 -4.35 19.64
C ASP A 27 -1.39 -5.17 18.58
N GLY A 28 -1.79 -4.51 17.51
CA GLY A 28 -2.36 -5.16 16.32
C GLY A 28 -1.33 -5.76 15.39
N ASN A 29 -0.02 -5.52 15.62
CA ASN A 29 1.05 -5.97 14.71
C ASN A 29 0.86 -5.47 13.27
N TYR A 30 0.23 -4.30 13.13
CA TYR A 30 -0.16 -3.71 11.85
C TYR A 30 1.01 -2.96 11.22
N ILE A 31 1.28 -3.24 9.94
CA ILE A 31 2.32 -2.57 9.16
C ILE A 31 1.66 -1.67 8.10
N ASP A 32 2.06 -0.42 8.07
CA ASP A 32 1.71 0.53 7.01
C ASP A 32 2.98 1.03 6.33
N ALA A 33 2.85 1.55 5.11
CA ALA A 33 3.97 2.10 4.36
C ALA A 33 3.53 3.26 3.47
N GLU A 34 4.45 4.21 3.26
CA GLU A 34 4.25 5.36 2.38
C GLU A 34 5.45 5.54 1.47
N CYS A 35 5.19 5.81 0.19
CA CYS A 35 6.23 6.06 -0.80
C CYS A 35 6.81 7.46 -0.63
N ILE A 36 8.15 7.59 -0.66
CA ILE A 36 8.84 8.87 -0.59
C ILE A 36 9.84 9.04 -1.74
N LYS A 37 10.00 10.28 -2.19
CA LYS A 37 10.89 10.62 -3.31
C LYS A 37 12.35 10.72 -2.88
N SER A 38 12.58 11.23 -1.68
CA SER A 38 13.92 11.42 -1.14
C SER A 38 13.93 11.26 0.38
N GLY A 39 15.13 11.10 0.97
CA GLY A 39 15.32 11.12 2.43
C GLY A 39 15.29 12.52 3.05
N LYS A 40 14.85 13.56 2.29
CA LYS A 40 14.79 14.93 2.82
C LYS A 40 13.69 15.04 3.89
N THR A 41 13.91 15.91 4.85
CA THR A 41 13.01 16.13 5.99
C THR A 41 11.56 16.38 5.59
N ASN A 42 11.32 17.17 4.57
CA ASN A 42 9.95 17.47 4.08
C ASN A 42 9.23 16.23 3.55
N ASP A 43 9.93 15.35 2.83
CA ASP A 43 9.34 14.11 2.32
C ASP A 43 9.03 13.14 3.47
N LEU A 44 9.89 13.09 4.48
CA LEU A 44 9.68 12.28 5.68
C LEU A 44 8.49 12.78 6.52
N ILE A 45 8.38 14.10 6.71
CA ILE A 45 7.24 14.70 7.42
C ILE A 45 5.94 14.40 6.70
N LYS A 46 5.91 14.58 5.38
CA LYS A 46 4.73 14.30 4.56
C LYS A 46 4.32 12.84 4.64
N ALA A 47 5.26 11.93 4.55
CA ALA A 47 4.99 10.49 4.65
C ALA A 47 4.44 10.12 6.04
N TYR A 48 5.05 10.66 7.10
CA TYR A 48 4.54 10.49 8.46
C TYR A 48 3.11 11.01 8.59
N GLN A 49 2.84 12.23 8.10
CA GLN A 49 1.51 12.84 8.17
C GLN A 49 0.46 12.00 7.42
N ASN A 50 0.79 11.47 6.25
CA ASN A 50 -0.10 10.61 5.48
C ASN A 50 -0.43 9.31 6.23
N ILE A 51 0.56 8.65 6.81
CA ILE A 51 0.36 7.43 7.60
C ILE A 51 -0.47 7.75 8.85
N HIS A 52 -0.10 8.80 9.58
CA HIS A 52 -0.79 9.20 10.81
C HIS A 52 -2.26 9.55 10.53
N GLN A 53 -2.54 10.26 9.43
CA GLN A 53 -3.89 10.62 9.04
C GLN A 53 -4.72 9.37 8.67
N ARG A 54 -4.18 8.43 7.89
CA ARG A 54 -4.86 7.17 7.60
C ARG A 54 -5.22 6.40 8.86
N TRP A 55 -4.32 6.35 9.83
CA TRP A 55 -4.55 5.67 11.10
C TRP A 55 -5.60 6.38 11.96
N LYS A 56 -5.59 7.71 11.95
CA LYS A 56 -6.60 8.53 12.63
C LYS A 56 -7.98 8.37 11.99
N ASP A 57 -8.06 8.37 10.67
CA ASP A 57 -9.32 8.24 9.93
C ASP A 57 -9.94 6.86 10.12
N SER A 58 -9.13 5.82 10.31
CA SER A 58 -9.61 4.48 10.64
C SER A 58 -10.22 4.37 12.03
N GLN A 59 -10.09 5.39 12.89
CA GLN A 59 -10.58 5.50 14.28
C GLN A 59 -10.13 4.37 15.23
N VAL A 60 -9.24 3.51 14.78
CA VAL A 60 -8.87 2.27 15.47
C VAL A 60 -7.50 2.38 16.11
N ILE A 61 -6.59 3.15 15.51
CA ILE A 61 -5.22 3.30 16.01
C ILE A 61 -5.06 4.67 16.66
N ASN A 62 -5.03 4.70 17.99
CA ASN A 62 -4.67 5.90 18.74
C ASN A 62 -3.16 5.89 19.01
N VAL A 63 -2.43 6.75 18.30
CA VAL A 63 -0.98 6.84 18.41
C VAL A 63 -0.60 7.86 19.48
N ASN A 64 -0.33 7.40 20.69
CA ASN A 64 0.14 8.26 21.79
C ASN A 64 1.67 8.34 21.86
N TRP A 65 2.36 7.30 21.39
CA TRP A 65 3.82 7.17 21.45
C TRP A 65 4.39 6.87 20.08
N HIS A 66 5.47 7.57 19.73
CA HIS A 66 6.19 7.39 18.48
C HIS A 66 7.69 7.21 18.75
N VAL A 67 8.17 6.02 18.45
CA VAL A 67 9.59 5.68 18.61
C VAL A 67 10.31 5.84 17.26
N LEU A 68 11.40 6.58 17.30
CA LEU A 68 12.23 6.92 16.14
C LEU A 68 13.68 6.51 16.37
N ASP A 69 14.45 6.41 15.28
CA ASP A 69 15.90 6.35 15.37
C ASP A 69 16.47 7.72 15.80
N ASN A 70 17.64 7.70 16.45
CA ASN A 70 18.31 8.91 16.95
C ASN A 70 18.58 9.94 15.85
N GLU A 71 18.89 9.48 14.64
CA GLU A 71 19.19 10.31 13.47
C GLU A 71 17.97 11.04 12.88
N ALA A 72 16.78 10.85 13.45
CA ALA A 72 15.57 11.50 12.95
C ALA A 72 15.69 13.04 13.01
N PRO A 73 15.29 13.76 11.93
CA PRO A 73 15.35 15.22 11.86
C PRO A 73 14.54 15.90 12.98
N ARG A 74 15.03 17.06 13.43
CA ARG A 74 14.34 17.85 14.49
C ARG A 74 12.93 18.26 14.09
N GLU A 75 12.76 18.64 12.83
CA GLU A 75 11.48 19.06 12.26
C GLU A 75 10.46 17.91 12.24
N LEU A 76 10.91 16.68 11.94
CA LEU A 76 10.06 15.50 12.01
C LEU A 76 9.59 15.26 13.45
N LYS A 77 10.52 15.35 14.42
CA LYS A 77 10.19 15.23 15.85
C LYS A 77 9.19 16.30 16.30
N ALA A 78 9.32 17.54 15.80
CA ALA A 78 8.38 18.63 16.07
C ALA A 78 7.00 18.35 15.45
N ALA A 79 6.95 17.87 14.21
CA ALA A 79 5.69 17.51 13.54
C ALA A 79 4.95 16.36 14.27
N ILE A 80 5.68 15.40 14.81
CA ILE A 80 5.10 14.30 15.60
C ILE A 80 4.49 14.84 16.90
N ARG A 81 5.22 15.71 17.61
CA ARG A 81 4.73 16.33 18.85
C ARG A 81 3.51 17.23 18.63
N SER A 82 3.46 17.95 17.51
CA SER A 82 2.30 18.80 17.16
C SER A 82 1.02 18.00 16.93
N ASN A 83 1.14 16.70 16.59
CA ASN A 83 0.00 15.79 16.49
C ASN A 83 -0.40 15.16 17.86
N GLY A 84 0.17 15.63 18.98
CA GLY A 84 -0.13 15.12 20.31
C GLY A 84 0.59 13.83 20.69
N CYS A 85 1.56 13.38 19.89
CA CYS A 85 2.31 12.16 20.17
C CYS A 85 3.57 12.44 21.00
N THR A 86 3.85 11.59 21.97
CA THR A 86 5.13 11.60 22.69
C THR A 86 6.19 10.96 21.79
N VAL A 87 7.32 11.65 21.62
CA VAL A 87 8.45 11.14 20.83
C VAL A 87 9.46 10.49 21.78
N GLU A 88 9.78 9.24 21.48
CA GLU A 88 10.85 8.49 22.12
C GLU A 88 11.94 8.15 21.09
N LEU A 89 13.20 8.18 21.51
CA LEU A 89 14.32 7.83 20.64
C LEU A 89 14.88 6.49 21.08
N THR A 90 15.24 5.65 20.10
CA THR A 90 15.99 4.41 20.40
C THR A 90 17.35 4.77 21.01
N PRO A 91 17.82 4.01 22.02
CA PRO A 91 19.15 4.24 22.57
C PRO A 91 20.23 4.15 21.47
N PRO A 92 21.31 4.97 21.58
CA PRO A 92 22.45 4.87 20.69
C PRO A 92 23.01 3.44 20.66
N ASP A 93 23.46 2.99 19.51
CA ASP A 93 24.09 1.67 19.28
C ASP A 93 23.23 0.43 19.54
N ILE A 94 21.98 0.58 20.02
CA ILE A 94 21.04 -0.53 20.20
C ILE A 94 19.97 -0.53 19.09
N HIS A 95 20.41 -0.59 17.85
CA HIS A 95 19.54 -0.60 16.67
C HIS A 95 18.53 -1.76 16.65
N GLN A 96 18.74 -2.82 17.42
CA GLN A 96 17.84 -3.96 17.53
C GLN A 96 16.53 -3.63 18.26
N CYS A 97 16.51 -2.58 19.08
CA CYS A 97 15.30 -2.14 19.78
C CYS A 97 14.27 -1.49 18.87
N ASN A 98 14.65 -1.05 17.68
CA ASN A 98 13.68 -0.48 16.73
C ASN A 98 12.86 -1.57 16.05
N LYS A 99 11.63 -1.78 16.52
CA LYS A 99 10.68 -2.73 15.93
C LYS A 99 10.39 -2.45 14.46
N ALA A 100 10.54 -1.20 14.01
CA ALA A 100 10.37 -0.83 12.60
C ALA A 100 11.38 -1.53 11.68
N LYS A 101 12.61 -1.81 12.13
CA LYS A 101 13.60 -2.53 11.30
C LYS A 101 13.14 -3.93 10.93
N ARG A 102 12.54 -4.66 11.88
CA ARG A 102 11.96 -5.99 11.61
C ARG A 102 10.71 -5.87 10.71
N ALA A 103 9.88 -4.85 10.94
CA ALA A 103 8.72 -4.59 10.09
C ALA A 103 9.13 -4.28 8.65
N ILE A 104 10.19 -3.49 8.44
CA ILE A 104 10.78 -3.24 7.11
C ILE A 104 11.22 -4.55 6.44
N GLN A 105 11.91 -5.41 7.17
CA GLN A 105 12.36 -6.71 6.63
C GLN A 105 11.18 -7.57 6.19
N THR A 106 10.15 -7.67 7.02
CA THR A 106 8.92 -8.41 6.72
C THR A 106 8.20 -7.80 5.52
N PHE A 107 8.04 -6.47 5.50
CA PHE A 107 7.43 -5.75 4.40
C PHE A 107 8.18 -5.99 3.08
N LYS A 108 9.51 -5.85 3.09
CA LYS A 108 10.34 -6.09 1.91
C LYS A 108 10.18 -7.49 1.36
N SER A 109 10.23 -8.52 2.21
CA SER A 109 10.08 -9.92 1.78
C SER A 109 8.71 -10.14 1.14
N HIS A 110 7.64 -9.62 1.73
CA HIS A 110 6.29 -9.71 1.18
C HIS A 110 6.18 -8.95 -0.16
N PHE A 111 6.72 -7.73 -0.22
CA PHE A 111 6.64 -6.92 -1.44
C PHE A 111 7.45 -7.54 -2.59
N ILE A 112 8.63 -8.08 -2.32
CA ILE A 112 9.44 -8.79 -3.33
C ILE A 112 8.68 -10.02 -3.84
N ALA A 113 8.05 -10.79 -2.96
CA ALA A 113 7.24 -11.95 -3.37
C ALA A 113 6.09 -11.53 -4.30
N ILE A 114 5.39 -10.43 -3.99
CA ILE A 114 4.34 -9.88 -4.85
C ILE A 114 4.91 -9.45 -6.20
N LEU A 115 6.01 -8.68 -6.21
CA LEU A 115 6.63 -8.19 -7.45
C LEU A 115 7.15 -9.33 -8.34
N SER A 116 7.51 -10.46 -7.74
CA SER A 116 7.89 -11.67 -8.50
C SER A 116 6.70 -12.40 -9.12
N GLY A 117 5.49 -12.14 -8.61
CA GLY A 117 4.25 -12.74 -9.10
C GLY A 117 3.42 -11.84 -10.03
N VAL A 118 3.85 -10.60 -10.30
CA VAL A 118 3.15 -9.73 -11.25
C VAL A 118 3.31 -10.24 -12.68
N ASP A 119 2.37 -9.90 -13.53
CA ASP A 119 2.44 -10.22 -14.97
C ASP A 119 3.72 -9.64 -15.60
N ASN A 120 4.36 -10.42 -16.48
CA ASN A 120 5.63 -10.03 -17.13
C ASN A 120 5.53 -8.73 -17.93
N SER A 121 4.35 -8.36 -18.39
CA SER A 121 4.09 -7.13 -19.14
C SER A 121 3.75 -5.94 -18.24
N PHE A 122 3.63 -6.15 -16.93
CA PHE A 122 3.38 -5.07 -15.96
C PHE A 122 4.52 -4.06 -15.97
N PRO A 123 4.24 -2.76 -16.13
CA PRO A 123 5.29 -1.74 -16.12
C PRO A 123 5.85 -1.59 -14.71
N ILE A 124 7.00 -2.18 -14.45
CA ILE A 124 7.59 -2.27 -13.11
C ILE A 124 7.84 -0.89 -12.45
N ASN A 125 7.97 0.19 -13.23
CA ASN A 125 8.05 1.55 -12.72
C ASN A 125 6.72 2.07 -12.12
N GLU A 126 5.64 1.31 -12.17
CA GLU A 126 4.37 1.58 -11.48
C GLU A 126 4.24 0.80 -10.16
N TRP A 127 5.34 0.25 -9.64
CA TRP A 127 5.38 -0.54 -8.41
C TRP A 127 4.72 0.16 -7.21
N ASP A 128 4.81 1.47 -7.13
CA ASP A 128 4.22 2.27 -6.05
C ASP A 128 2.68 2.30 -6.08
N SER A 129 2.07 2.01 -7.23
CA SER A 129 0.60 1.88 -7.35
C SER A 129 0.07 0.60 -6.70
N LEU A 130 0.91 -0.41 -6.52
CA LEU A 130 0.54 -1.68 -5.87
C LEU A 130 0.52 -1.56 -4.34
N LEU A 131 1.18 -0.54 -3.77
CA LEU A 131 1.43 -0.41 -2.34
C LEU A 131 0.18 -0.55 -1.46
N PRO A 132 -0.97 0.08 -1.75
CA PRO A 132 -2.16 -0.06 -0.91
C PRO A 132 -2.64 -1.51 -0.79
N GLN A 133 -2.63 -2.27 -1.88
CA GLN A 133 -3.04 -3.67 -1.88
C GLN A 133 -1.99 -4.57 -1.21
N VAL A 134 -0.71 -4.25 -1.35
CA VAL A 134 0.40 -4.94 -0.66
C VAL A 134 0.24 -4.80 0.85
N ILE A 135 -0.03 -3.60 1.36
CA ILE A 135 -0.26 -3.36 2.79
C ILE A 135 -1.48 -4.15 3.28
N LEU A 136 -2.57 -4.12 2.52
CA LEU A 136 -3.79 -4.84 2.85
C LEU A 136 -3.53 -6.34 2.99
N THR A 137 -2.92 -6.96 1.98
CA THR A 137 -2.64 -8.41 1.99
C THR A 137 -1.61 -8.79 3.04
N LEU A 138 -0.61 -7.96 3.30
CA LEU A 138 0.36 -8.19 4.37
C LEU A 138 -0.34 -8.30 5.72
N ASN A 139 -1.27 -7.39 6.02
CA ASN A 139 -1.96 -7.35 7.30
C ASN A 139 -3.05 -8.44 7.44
N PHE A 140 -3.48 -9.07 6.36
CA PHE A 140 -4.29 -10.30 6.43
C PHE A 140 -3.47 -11.51 6.89
N LEU A 141 -2.18 -11.57 6.50
CA LEU A 141 -1.29 -12.69 6.81
C LEU A 141 -0.61 -12.59 8.18
N ARG A 142 -0.74 -11.45 8.84
CA ARG A 142 -0.16 -11.20 10.17
C ARG A 142 -1.23 -11.34 11.22
N ASN A 143 -0.88 -11.93 12.34
CA ASN A 143 -1.76 -12.00 13.51
C ASN A 143 -1.49 -10.80 14.43
N ALA A 144 -2.52 -10.30 15.08
CA ALA A 144 -2.38 -9.29 16.13
C ALA A 144 -1.60 -9.87 17.33
N ASN A 145 -0.70 -9.07 17.93
CA ASN A 145 0.10 -9.55 19.05
C ASN A 145 -0.74 -9.77 20.32
N VAL A 146 -1.70 -8.88 20.58
CA VAL A 146 -2.58 -8.98 21.75
C VAL A 146 -3.76 -9.94 21.55
N ALA A 147 -4.07 -10.26 20.29
CA ALA A 147 -5.16 -11.17 19.94
C ALA A 147 -4.74 -12.12 18.78
N PRO A 148 -3.90 -13.14 19.04
CA PRO A 148 -3.28 -13.96 17.99
C PRO A 148 -4.25 -14.80 17.14
N LYS A 149 -5.52 -14.85 17.50
CA LYS A 149 -6.57 -15.57 16.74
C LYS A 149 -7.15 -14.76 15.59
N ILE A 150 -6.87 -13.45 15.51
CA ILE A 150 -7.36 -12.56 14.48
C ILE A 150 -6.19 -11.92 13.74
N SER A 151 -6.44 -11.54 12.48
CA SER A 151 -5.42 -10.86 11.68
C SER A 151 -5.18 -9.43 12.18
N ALA A 152 -3.99 -8.89 11.87
CA ALA A 152 -3.67 -7.50 12.15
C ALA A 152 -4.69 -6.55 11.51
N TYR A 153 -5.18 -6.89 10.32
CA TYR A 153 -6.24 -6.13 9.67
C TYR A 153 -7.54 -6.16 10.48
N ALA A 154 -8.01 -7.34 10.87
CA ALA A 154 -9.28 -7.49 11.59
C ALA A 154 -9.24 -6.90 13.01
N TYR A 155 -8.05 -6.79 13.60
CA TYR A 155 -7.87 -6.14 14.90
C TYR A 155 -8.15 -4.63 14.84
N HIS A 156 -7.76 -3.97 13.74
CA HIS A 156 -7.90 -2.52 13.57
C HIS A 156 -9.14 -2.13 12.76
N HIS A 157 -9.62 -3.06 11.97
CA HIS A 157 -10.75 -2.79 11.12
C HIS A 157 -11.88 -3.77 11.33
N SER A 158 -12.85 -4.06 11.08
CA SER A 158 -13.75 -5.22 11.16
C SER A 158 -13.21 -6.37 10.29
N PRO A 159 -13.73 -7.58 10.43
CA PRO A 159 -13.44 -8.66 9.50
C PRO A 159 -13.64 -8.21 8.05
N PHE A 160 -12.71 -8.59 7.19
CA PHE A 160 -12.74 -8.16 5.79
C PHE A 160 -13.90 -8.82 5.04
N ASP A 161 -14.67 -8.01 4.35
CA ASP A 161 -15.81 -8.44 3.54
C ASP A 161 -15.34 -8.73 2.09
N TYR A 162 -15.07 -10.00 1.80
CA TYR A 162 -14.65 -10.46 0.48
C TYR A 162 -15.77 -10.38 -0.57
N ASP A 163 -17.04 -10.38 -0.15
CA ASP A 163 -18.18 -10.22 -1.07
C ASP A 163 -18.28 -8.77 -1.56
N ARG A 164 -17.99 -7.84 -0.66
CA ARG A 164 -17.93 -6.41 -1.00
C ARG A 164 -16.69 -6.04 -1.80
N MET A 165 -15.54 -6.61 -1.44
CA MET A 165 -14.24 -6.30 -2.04
C MET A 165 -13.53 -7.58 -2.48
N PRO A 166 -13.96 -8.25 -3.55
CA PRO A 166 -13.27 -9.42 -4.05
C PRO A 166 -11.85 -9.07 -4.49
N LEU A 167 -10.90 -9.93 -4.13
CA LEU A 167 -9.49 -9.74 -4.40
C LEU A 167 -9.07 -10.58 -5.60
N ALA A 168 -8.07 -10.07 -6.33
CA ALA A 168 -7.38 -10.80 -7.40
C ALA A 168 -5.86 -10.75 -7.15
N PRO A 169 -5.07 -11.60 -7.81
CA PRO A 169 -3.61 -11.51 -7.73
C PRO A 169 -3.11 -10.13 -8.16
N ILE A 170 -2.29 -9.53 -7.31
CA ILE A 170 -1.78 -8.16 -7.52
C ILE A 170 -0.90 -8.13 -8.77
N GLY A 171 -1.14 -7.16 -9.66
CA GLY A 171 -0.38 -7.01 -10.90
C GLY A 171 -0.74 -8.02 -11.99
N CYS A 172 -1.78 -8.85 -11.83
CA CYS A 172 -2.23 -9.74 -12.90
C CYS A 172 -2.82 -8.94 -14.07
N ALA A 173 -2.64 -9.44 -15.29
CA ALA A 173 -3.26 -8.89 -16.49
C ALA A 173 -4.78 -9.09 -16.44
N VAL A 174 -5.52 -8.05 -16.77
CA VAL A 174 -6.97 -8.05 -16.79
C VAL A 174 -7.50 -7.34 -18.04
N GLN A 175 -8.66 -7.77 -18.49
CA GLN A 175 -9.42 -7.03 -19.50
C GLN A 175 -10.63 -6.37 -18.84
N PHE A 176 -10.79 -5.08 -19.06
CA PHE A 176 -11.94 -4.37 -18.55
C PHE A 176 -12.80 -3.83 -19.68
N HIS A 177 -14.12 -3.83 -19.46
CA HIS A 177 -15.09 -3.38 -20.45
C HIS A 177 -15.08 -1.87 -20.62
N VAL A 178 -15.00 -1.41 -21.85
CA VAL A 178 -15.11 0.01 -22.20
C VAL A 178 -16.58 0.38 -22.43
N LYS A 179 -17.05 1.39 -21.70
CA LYS A 179 -18.46 1.85 -21.83
C LYS A 179 -18.79 2.24 -23.27
N PRO A 180 -20.03 1.96 -23.77
CA PRO A 180 -20.43 2.25 -25.15
C PRO A 180 -20.13 3.70 -25.61
N GLY A 181 -20.36 4.70 -24.73
CA GLY A 181 -20.10 6.10 -25.03
C GLY A 181 -18.64 6.49 -25.23
N HIS A 182 -17.69 5.59 -24.88
CA HIS A 182 -16.25 5.81 -25.01
C HIS A 182 -15.62 4.97 -26.13
N ARG A 183 -16.41 4.29 -26.94
CA ARG A 183 -15.93 3.45 -28.06
C ARG A 183 -16.58 3.82 -29.38
N ARG A 184 -15.87 3.58 -30.47
CA ARG A 184 -16.42 3.69 -31.82
C ARG A 184 -17.37 2.52 -32.10
N THR A 185 -18.31 2.67 -33.04
CA THR A 185 -19.32 1.65 -33.40
C THR A 185 -18.72 0.24 -33.65
N TRP A 186 -17.54 0.18 -34.26
CA TRP A 186 -16.79 -1.07 -34.53
C TRP A 186 -15.54 -1.18 -33.66
N GLY A 187 -15.45 -0.43 -32.57
CA GLY A 187 -14.31 -0.47 -31.66
C GLY A 187 -14.30 -1.69 -30.75
N LYS A 188 -13.11 -2.04 -30.23
CA LYS A 188 -12.95 -3.09 -29.22
C LYS A 188 -13.81 -2.79 -28.00
N HIS A 189 -14.46 -3.83 -27.45
CA HIS A 189 -15.31 -3.71 -26.28
C HIS A 189 -14.54 -3.77 -24.96
N SER A 190 -13.29 -4.22 -24.98
CA SER A 190 -12.42 -4.32 -23.82
C SER A 190 -11.05 -3.68 -24.08
N THR A 191 -10.37 -3.33 -23.03
CA THR A 191 -9.00 -2.81 -23.02
C THR A 191 -8.20 -3.57 -21.98
N ASP A 192 -6.93 -3.82 -22.29
CA ASP A 192 -6.00 -4.50 -21.40
C ASP A 192 -5.50 -3.56 -20.31
N GLY A 193 -5.33 -4.11 -19.12
CA GLY A 193 -4.78 -3.41 -17.97
C GLY A 193 -4.26 -4.39 -16.92
N TRP A 194 -3.85 -3.89 -15.79
CA TRP A 194 -3.35 -4.70 -14.68
C TRP A 194 -4.11 -4.35 -13.40
N TYR A 195 -4.51 -5.38 -12.68
CA TYR A 195 -5.13 -5.22 -11.38
C TYR A 195 -4.15 -4.68 -10.35
N ILE A 196 -4.47 -3.56 -9.72
CA ILE A 196 -3.63 -2.91 -8.71
C ILE A 196 -4.27 -2.85 -7.32
N GLY A 197 -5.50 -3.35 -7.19
CA GLY A 197 -6.18 -3.46 -5.90
C GLY A 197 -7.69 -3.31 -5.97
N ALA A 198 -8.35 -3.60 -4.87
CA ALA A 198 -9.76 -3.32 -4.68
C ALA A 198 -9.99 -1.82 -4.42
N SER A 199 -11.19 -1.32 -4.74
CA SER A 199 -11.61 0.03 -4.39
C SER A 199 -12.45 -0.02 -3.10
N PRO A 200 -12.02 0.61 -2.01
CA PRO A 200 -12.79 0.60 -0.77
C PRO A 200 -14.07 1.44 -0.83
N GLU A 201 -14.14 2.40 -1.75
CA GLU A 201 -15.25 3.36 -1.86
C GLU A 201 -16.49 2.77 -2.55
N HIS A 202 -16.28 1.78 -3.43
CA HIS A 202 -17.35 1.26 -4.28
C HIS A 202 -17.47 -0.25 -4.16
N TYR A 203 -18.71 -0.73 -4.07
CA TYR A 203 -19.05 -2.15 -4.01
C TYR A 203 -18.53 -2.91 -5.23
N ARG A 204 -17.75 -3.99 -5.03
CA ARG A 204 -17.19 -4.89 -6.05
C ARG A 204 -16.45 -4.18 -7.19
N THR A 205 -15.75 -3.09 -6.85
CA THR A 205 -15.02 -2.29 -7.82
C THR A 205 -13.52 -2.48 -7.65
N HIS A 206 -12.82 -2.60 -8.77
CA HIS A 206 -11.39 -2.81 -8.82
C HIS A 206 -10.68 -1.58 -9.39
N ARG A 207 -9.49 -1.32 -8.89
CA ARG A 207 -8.56 -0.34 -9.46
C ARG A 207 -7.69 -1.05 -10.48
N ILE A 208 -7.65 -0.51 -11.68
CA ILE A 208 -6.91 -1.06 -12.82
C ILE A 208 -5.94 0.00 -13.33
N PHE A 209 -4.68 -0.37 -13.51
CA PHE A 209 -3.70 0.44 -14.23
C PHE A 209 -3.80 0.15 -15.73
N VAL A 210 -3.82 1.21 -16.54
CA VAL A 210 -3.92 1.12 -18.01
C VAL A 210 -2.76 1.90 -18.63
N LYS A 211 -1.97 1.25 -19.47
CA LYS A 211 -0.77 1.83 -20.08
C LYS A 211 -1.08 2.94 -21.10
N ALA A 212 -2.15 2.78 -21.85
CA ALA A 212 -2.62 3.75 -22.83
C ALA A 212 -4.13 3.85 -22.76
N LEU A 213 -4.63 5.03 -22.42
CA LEU A 213 -6.06 5.34 -22.49
C LEU A 213 -6.40 5.88 -23.88
N PRO A 214 -7.57 5.52 -24.44
CA PRO A 214 -8.14 6.28 -25.56
C PRO A 214 -8.16 7.75 -25.19
N GLN A 215 -7.90 8.64 -26.15
CA GLN A 215 -7.68 10.09 -25.96
C GLN A 215 -8.75 10.84 -25.14
N HIS A 216 -9.89 10.21 -24.84
CA HIS A 216 -11.02 10.78 -24.10
C HIS A 216 -11.08 10.40 -22.60
N ILE A 217 -10.16 9.56 -22.09
CA ILE A 217 -10.17 9.14 -20.69
C ILE A 217 -8.91 9.65 -20.00
N ARG A 218 -9.06 10.64 -19.12
CA ARG A 218 -7.94 11.40 -18.52
C ARG A 218 -7.24 10.74 -17.30
N HIS A 219 -7.60 9.54 -16.89
CA HIS A 219 -7.03 8.94 -15.69
C HIS A 219 -6.38 7.58 -15.95
N HIS A 220 -5.11 7.46 -15.59
CA HIS A 220 -4.35 6.20 -15.65
C HIS A 220 -4.86 5.14 -14.62
N LEU A 221 -5.73 5.53 -13.69
CA LEU A 221 -6.36 4.69 -12.71
C LEU A 221 -7.86 4.64 -13.01
N LEU A 222 -8.34 3.48 -13.45
CA LEU A 222 -9.76 3.25 -13.70
C LEU A 222 -10.34 2.39 -12.58
N GLN A 223 -11.50 2.80 -12.08
CA GLN A 223 -12.34 1.96 -11.26
C GLN A 223 -13.28 1.19 -12.18
N ALA A 224 -13.17 -0.13 -12.21
CA ALA A 224 -13.99 -0.97 -13.05
C ALA A 224 -14.58 -2.14 -12.26
N GLN A 225 -15.85 -2.47 -12.54
CA GLN A 225 -16.42 -3.74 -12.12
C GLN A 225 -15.92 -4.82 -13.08
N ILE A 226 -15.25 -5.84 -12.55
CA ILE A 226 -14.83 -7.00 -13.33
C ILE A 226 -16.00 -8.00 -13.31
N HIS A 227 -16.65 -8.20 -14.43
CA HIS A 227 -17.55 -9.34 -14.59
C HIS A 227 -16.68 -10.58 -14.80
N HIS A 228 -16.66 -11.48 -13.82
CA HIS A 228 -16.05 -12.79 -13.99
C HIS A 228 -16.79 -13.56 -15.05
N THR A 229 -16.31 -13.57 -16.28
CA THR A 229 -16.61 -14.65 -17.20
C THR A 229 -15.70 -15.80 -16.80
N THR A 230 -16.29 -16.84 -16.22
CA THR A 230 -15.65 -18.13 -15.98
C THR A 230 -15.33 -18.78 -17.32
N HIS A 231 -14.20 -18.42 -17.90
CA HIS A 231 -13.54 -19.24 -18.91
C HIS A 231 -12.22 -19.69 -18.32
N GLY A 232 -12.23 -20.97 -17.92
CA GLY A 232 -11.06 -21.62 -17.36
C GLY A 232 -9.93 -21.69 -18.40
N HIS A 233 -8.85 -21.00 -18.05
CA HIS A 233 -7.53 -21.42 -18.46
C HIS A 233 -6.66 -21.41 -17.21
N PRO A 234 -6.08 -22.57 -16.84
CA PRO A 234 -5.15 -22.61 -15.72
C PRO A 234 -3.89 -21.83 -16.10
N CYS A 235 -3.49 -20.92 -15.22
CA CYS A 235 -2.15 -20.35 -15.26
C CYS A 235 -1.12 -21.49 -15.17
N ARG A 236 -0.28 -21.65 -16.18
CA ARG A 236 0.95 -22.44 -16.13
C ARG A 236 2.07 -21.61 -15.55
#